data_371a8928c44d6246f217ae92b38d48fa
#
_entry.id   371a8928c44d6246f217ae92b38d48fa
#
_cell.length_a   1.000
_cell.length_b   1.000
_cell.length_c   1.000
_cell.angle_alpha   90.00
_cell.angle_beta   90.00
_cell.angle_gamma   90.00
#
_symmetry.space_group_name_H-M   'P 1'
#
loop_
_entity.id
_entity.type
_entity.pdbx_description
1 polymer ?
#
loop_
_entity_poly.entity_id
_entity_poly.type
_entity_poly.pdbx_seq_one_letter_code
_entity_poly.pdbx_strand_id
1 'polypeptide(L)'
;AAIEQIKKGNNLTKASMIELEAAELMIKEIESIDMVKFTKNGSSAVSAAIKLARAYTGRDIIARCRQHPFFSYDDWFIGNTIIKKGIPKSIQKLTKEFNYNDIRSLENLINKHPKKISCVVMEPATNICPSINSDSKDCCEQVICNRSSQKFKNNYLMEVSKLCKKHGIIFILDEMITGFRWHMKGAQYLYGIEPDLCTFGKAMANGFSVACVAGKRDIMKLGSIEFKDEERTFL
;
A
#
# COMPACT_ATOMS: atom_id res chain seq x y z
N ALA A 1 -27.76 9.13 -1.69
CA ALA A 1 -26.51 9.58 -1.04
C ALA A 1 -25.65 10.44 -2.00
N ALA A 2 -25.09 9.92 -3.14
CA ALA A 2 -24.19 10.69 -4.02
C ALA A 2 -24.82 12.00 -4.55
N ILE A 3 -26.05 11.95 -5.06
CA ILE A 3 -26.78 13.14 -5.55
C ILE A 3 -26.90 14.22 -4.46
N GLU A 4 -27.19 13.83 -3.23
CA GLU A 4 -27.30 14.76 -2.10
C GLU A 4 -25.97 15.44 -1.76
N GLN A 5 -24.85 14.70 -1.88
CA GLN A 5 -23.52 15.29 -1.67
C GLN A 5 -23.11 16.21 -2.83
N ILE A 6 -23.43 15.86 -4.08
CA ILE A 6 -23.18 16.71 -5.25
C ILE A 6 -23.88 18.05 -5.12
N LYS A 7 -25.12 18.10 -4.61
CA LYS A 7 -25.87 19.35 -4.37
C LYS A 7 -25.19 20.27 -3.34
N LYS A 8 -24.39 19.71 -2.41
CA LYS A 8 -23.62 20.47 -1.41
C LYS A 8 -22.28 20.99 -1.94
N GLY A 9 -21.90 20.60 -3.14
CA GLY A 9 -20.63 20.90 -3.78
C GLY A 9 -19.67 19.70 -3.82
N ASN A 10 -18.90 19.59 -4.89
CA ASN A 10 -18.04 18.43 -5.15
C ASN A 10 -16.61 18.77 -5.61
N ASN A 11 -16.29 20.03 -5.70
CA ASN A 11 -14.95 20.48 -6.11
C ASN A 11 -14.44 21.57 -5.15
N LEU A 12 -14.22 21.17 -3.91
CA LEU A 12 -13.82 22.06 -2.84
C LEU A 12 -12.28 22.13 -2.75
N THR A 13 -11.74 23.30 -2.42
CA THR A 13 -10.30 23.49 -2.19
C THR A 13 -9.85 22.98 -0.81
N LYS A 14 -10.79 22.76 0.10
CA LYS A 14 -10.57 22.18 1.43
C LYS A 14 -11.37 20.89 1.57
N ALA A 15 -10.95 20.03 2.50
CA ALA A 15 -11.68 18.82 2.81
C ALA A 15 -13.13 19.13 3.22
N SER A 16 -14.05 18.33 2.72
CA SER A 16 -15.46 18.39 3.09
C SER A 16 -15.73 17.61 4.36
N MET A 17 -16.89 17.83 4.99
CA MET A 17 -17.28 17.06 6.18
C MET A 17 -17.37 15.56 5.89
N ILE A 18 -17.83 15.17 4.71
CA ILE A 18 -17.94 13.75 4.34
C ILE A 18 -16.54 13.09 4.21
N GLU A 19 -15.51 13.84 3.80
CA GLU A 19 -14.14 13.33 3.77
C GLU A 19 -13.60 13.14 5.19
N LEU A 20 -13.91 14.05 6.11
CA LEU A 20 -13.53 13.91 7.52
C LEU A 20 -14.21 12.69 8.14
N GLU A 21 -15.54 12.56 8.00
CA GLU A 21 -16.30 11.42 8.50
C GLU A 21 -15.78 10.08 7.95
N ALA A 22 -15.44 10.03 6.66
CA ALA A 22 -14.88 8.85 6.03
C ALA A 22 -13.48 8.51 6.58
N ALA A 23 -12.63 9.52 6.82
CA ALA A 23 -11.31 9.32 7.41
C ALA A 23 -11.41 8.80 8.85
N GLU A 24 -12.28 9.40 9.66
CA GLU A 24 -12.54 8.97 11.06
C GLU A 24 -13.07 7.53 11.11
N LEU A 25 -13.97 7.17 10.20
CA LEU A 25 -14.47 5.80 10.09
C LEU A 25 -13.37 4.81 9.75
N MET A 26 -12.49 5.13 8.79
CA MET A 26 -11.36 4.28 8.43
C MET A 26 -10.39 4.10 9.60
N ILE A 27 -10.05 5.17 10.30
CA ILE A 27 -9.16 5.14 11.48
C ILE A 27 -9.77 4.29 12.59
N LYS A 28 -11.07 4.40 12.81
CA LYS A 28 -11.80 3.61 13.83
C LYS A 28 -11.80 2.11 13.51
N GLU A 29 -12.00 1.78 12.23
CA GLU A 29 -12.20 0.38 11.82
C GLU A 29 -10.88 -0.37 11.55
N ILE A 30 -9.81 0.30 11.13
CA ILE A 30 -8.57 -0.33 10.66
C ILE A 30 -7.41 0.06 11.59
N GLU A 31 -6.95 -0.88 12.39
CA GLU A 31 -5.99 -0.66 13.49
C GLU A 31 -4.62 -0.09 13.05
N SER A 32 -4.19 -0.35 11.81
CA SER A 32 -2.91 0.14 11.26
C SER A 32 -2.94 1.59 10.77
N ILE A 33 -4.09 2.26 10.83
CA ILE A 33 -4.32 3.59 10.24
C ILE A 33 -4.49 4.65 11.34
N ASP A 34 -3.60 5.63 11.33
CA ASP A 34 -3.70 6.84 12.16
C ASP A 34 -4.11 8.08 11.36
N MET A 35 -3.80 8.09 10.05
CA MET A 35 -4.09 9.20 9.13
C MET A 35 -4.47 8.68 7.76
N VAL A 36 -5.31 9.45 7.06
CA VAL A 36 -5.81 9.16 5.70
C VAL A 36 -5.62 10.38 4.80
N LYS A 37 -5.19 10.15 3.56
CA LYS A 37 -5.19 11.15 2.49
C LYS A 37 -5.94 10.59 1.28
N PHE A 38 -7.07 11.20 0.94
CA PHE A 38 -7.84 10.80 -0.23
C PHE A 38 -7.18 11.27 -1.53
N THR A 39 -7.31 10.45 -2.57
CA THR A 39 -6.84 10.69 -3.93
C THR A 39 -7.94 10.30 -4.93
N LYS A 40 -7.80 10.70 -6.19
CA LYS A 40 -8.79 10.38 -7.22
C LYS A 40 -8.65 8.97 -7.82
N ASN A 41 -7.51 8.33 -7.66
CA ASN A 41 -7.28 6.99 -8.22
C ASN A 41 -6.17 6.25 -7.46
N GLY A 42 -6.10 4.93 -7.69
CA GLY A 42 -5.13 4.05 -7.04
C GLY A 42 -3.68 4.36 -7.37
N SER A 43 -3.38 4.71 -8.62
CA SER A 43 -2.01 5.07 -9.02
C SER A 43 -1.46 6.24 -8.20
N SER A 44 -2.27 7.28 -8.03
CA SER A 44 -1.91 8.44 -7.20
C SER A 44 -1.74 8.06 -5.73
N ALA A 45 -2.58 7.17 -5.20
CA ALA A 45 -2.48 6.71 -3.82
C ALA A 45 -1.18 5.92 -3.58
N VAL A 46 -0.86 4.96 -4.46
CA VAL A 46 0.37 4.17 -4.32
C VAL A 46 1.61 5.03 -4.53
N SER A 47 1.60 5.96 -5.50
CA SER A 47 2.72 6.88 -5.71
C SER A 47 2.92 7.84 -4.54
N ALA A 48 1.84 8.28 -3.89
CA ALA A 48 1.92 9.05 -2.65
C ALA A 48 2.57 8.23 -1.52
N ALA A 49 2.19 6.95 -1.36
CA ALA A 49 2.81 6.05 -0.37
C ALA A 49 4.33 5.87 -0.63
N ILE A 50 4.73 5.68 -1.89
CA ILE A 50 6.15 5.60 -2.27
C ILE A 50 6.90 6.89 -1.93
N LYS A 51 6.31 8.05 -2.26
CA LYS A 51 6.90 9.35 -1.98
C LYS A 51 7.08 9.58 -0.47
N LEU A 52 6.08 9.25 0.34
CA LEU A 52 6.16 9.28 1.79
C LEU A 52 7.26 8.38 2.35
N ALA A 53 7.34 7.14 1.86
CA ALA A 53 8.36 6.20 2.29
C ALA A 53 9.78 6.68 1.99
N ARG A 54 9.99 7.28 0.81
CA ARG A 54 11.27 7.91 0.45
C ARG A 54 11.60 9.10 1.36
N ALA A 55 10.64 10.00 1.58
CA ALA A 55 10.83 11.16 2.45
C ALA A 55 11.15 10.73 3.90
N TYR A 56 10.44 9.74 4.42
CA TYR A 56 10.63 9.26 5.79
C TYR A 56 11.99 8.55 5.99
N THR A 57 12.42 7.75 5.01
CA THR A 57 13.65 6.96 5.14
C THR A 57 14.90 7.65 4.62
N GLY A 58 14.77 8.70 3.80
CA GLY A 58 15.88 9.31 3.06
C GLY A 58 16.51 8.38 2.03
N ARG A 59 15.78 7.34 1.56
CA ARG A 59 16.29 6.29 0.65
C ARG A 59 15.51 6.31 -0.66
N ASP A 60 16.14 5.89 -1.77
CA ASP A 60 15.56 6.02 -3.12
C ASP A 60 14.98 4.74 -3.69
N ILE A 61 15.56 3.57 -3.34
CA ILE A 61 15.21 2.30 -3.99
C ILE A 61 13.87 1.77 -3.49
N ILE A 62 13.03 1.35 -4.42
CA ILE A 62 11.76 0.66 -4.18
C ILE A 62 11.96 -0.83 -4.43
N ALA A 63 11.52 -1.68 -3.52
CA ALA A 63 11.38 -3.11 -3.76
C ALA A 63 9.90 -3.43 -4.04
N ARG A 64 9.59 -3.89 -5.26
CA ARG A 64 8.23 -4.29 -5.63
C ARG A 64 8.11 -5.80 -5.83
N CYS A 65 6.96 -6.36 -5.52
CA CYS A 65 6.67 -7.75 -5.84
C CYS A 65 6.49 -7.93 -7.37
N ARG A 66 7.25 -8.87 -7.96
CA ARG A 66 7.29 -9.12 -9.39
C ARG A 66 5.97 -9.68 -9.94
N GLN A 67 5.32 -10.56 -9.20
CA GLN A 67 4.09 -11.25 -9.61
C GLN A 67 2.84 -10.37 -9.52
N HIS A 68 2.94 -9.18 -8.90
CA HIS A 68 1.82 -8.25 -8.82
C HIS A 68 1.78 -7.37 -10.08
N PRO A 69 0.68 -7.37 -10.83
CA PRO A 69 0.69 -6.93 -12.22
C PRO A 69 0.70 -5.41 -12.39
N PHE A 70 0.17 -4.66 -11.41
CA PHE A 70 0.02 -3.23 -11.56
C PHE A 70 -0.10 -2.51 -10.21
N PHE A 71 0.71 -1.46 -10.02
CA PHE A 71 0.63 -0.57 -8.87
C PHE A 71 0.31 0.87 -9.25
N SER A 72 0.91 1.38 -10.35
CA SER A 72 0.77 2.77 -10.76
C SER A 72 1.09 2.95 -12.23
N TYR A 73 0.57 4.00 -12.84
CA TYR A 73 1.00 4.44 -14.18
C TYR A 73 2.24 5.34 -14.14
N ASP A 74 2.74 5.69 -12.96
CA ASP A 74 3.88 6.59 -12.81
C ASP A 74 5.21 5.91 -13.17
N ASP A 75 6.20 6.73 -13.49
CA ASP A 75 7.52 6.34 -13.96
C ASP A 75 8.22 5.31 -13.07
N TRP A 76 8.05 5.42 -11.74
CA TRP A 76 8.68 4.52 -10.79
C TRP A 76 8.26 3.05 -10.99
N PHE A 77 7.01 2.83 -11.41
CA PHE A 77 6.49 1.49 -11.69
C PHE A 77 6.67 1.11 -13.16
N ILE A 78 6.20 1.95 -14.10
CA ILE A 78 6.25 1.67 -15.54
C ILE A 78 7.69 1.49 -16.03
N GLY A 79 8.64 2.25 -15.48
CA GLY A 79 10.06 2.14 -15.80
C GLY A 79 10.69 0.78 -15.47
N ASN A 80 10.05 -0.02 -14.63
CA ASN A 80 10.46 -1.39 -14.29
C ASN A 80 9.64 -2.48 -15.04
N THR A 81 8.91 -2.10 -16.08
CA THR A 81 8.11 -3.00 -16.93
C THR A 81 8.73 -3.13 -18.32
N ILE A 82 8.08 -3.92 -19.18
CA ILE A 82 8.49 -4.03 -20.60
C ILE A 82 8.12 -2.79 -21.42
N ILE A 83 7.14 -1.99 -21.01
CA ILE A 83 6.64 -0.79 -21.69
C ILE A 83 7.26 0.50 -21.15
N LYS A 84 8.56 0.56 -21.08
CA LYS A 84 9.32 1.64 -20.42
C LYS A 84 9.82 2.76 -21.36
N LYS A 85 9.32 2.79 -22.61
CA LYS A 85 9.69 3.86 -23.56
C LYS A 85 9.20 5.21 -23.02
N GLY A 86 10.06 6.22 -23.02
CA GLY A 86 9.77 7.55 -22.49
C GLY A 86 10.16 7.75 -21.03
N ILE A 87 10.49 6.69 -20.30
CA ILE A 87 10.90 6.79 -18.89
C ILE A 87 12.42 7.02 -18.79
N PRO A 88 12.90 8.02 -18.02
CA PRO A 88 14.33 8.27 -17.82
C PRO A 88 15.06 7.06 -17.24
N LYS A 89 16.25 6.74 -17.74
CA LYS A 89 17.05 5.59 -17.26
C LYS A 89 17.43 5.70 -15.78
N SER A 90 17.55 6.90 -15.24
CA SER A 90 17.79 7.14 -13.81
C SER A 90 16.65 6.60 -12.96
N ILE A 91 15.41 6.84 -13.35
CA ILE A 91 14.20 6.36 -12.64
C ILE A 91 14.06 4.85 -12.77
N GLN A 92 14.29 4.29 -13.98
CA GLN A 92 14.22 2.84 -14.21
C GLN A 92 15.12 2.02 -13.26
N LYS A 93 16.24 2.59 -12.81
CA LYS A 93 17.20 1.93 -11.92
C LYS A 93 16.76 1.88 -10.48
N LEU A 94 15.80 2.71 -10.06
CA LEU A 94 15.40 2.86 -8.66
C LEU A 94 14.38 1.81 -8.19
N THR A 95 13.70 1.13 -9.10
CA THR A 95 12.77 0.04 -8.75
C THR A 95 13.43 -1.32 -8.97
N LYS A 96 13.36 -2.16 -7.97
CA LYS A 96 13.90 -3.52 -7.95
C LYS A 96 12.79 -4.52 -7.66
N GLU A 97 12.96 -5.76 -8.11
CA GLU A 97 11.98 -6.82 -7.97
C GLU A 97 12.42 -7.89 -6.98
N PHE A 98 11.46 -8.43 -6.25
CA PHE A 98 11.57 -9.68 -5.49
C PHE A 98 10.39 -10.60 -5.84
N ASN A 99 10.52 -11.88 -5.56
CA ASN A 99 9.49 -12.87 -5.87
C ASN A 99 8.51 -13.05 -4.70
N TYR A 100 7.23 -13.20 -5.04
CA TYR A 100 6.19 -13.53 -4.06
C TYR A 100 6.37 -14.94 -3.51
N ASN A 101 6.06 -15.14 -2.23
CA ASN A 101 6.27 -16.40 -1.49
C ASN A 101 7.74 -16.90 -1.45
N ASP A 102 8.70 -16.00 -1.70
CA ASP A 102 10.13 -16.28 -1.63
C ASP A 102 10.84 -15.20 -0.78
N ILE A 103 10.89 -15.44 0.53
CA ILE A 103 11.50 -14.50 1.46
C ILE A 103 13.00 -14.32 1.18
N ARG A 104 13.69 -15.37 0.69
CA ARG A 104 15.11 -15.30 0.33
C ARG A 104 15.37 -14.35 -0.83
N SER A 105 14.44 -14.26 -1.77
CA SER A 105 14.51 -13.28 -2.87
C SER A 105 14.56 -11.85 -2.33
N LEU A 106 13.73 -11.52 -1.34
CA LEU A 106 13.72 -10.20 -0.70
C LEU A 106 14.98 -9.98 0.17
N GLU A 107 15.41 -10.97 0.94
CA GLU A 107 16.66 -10.89 1.72
C GLU A 107 17.88 -10.62 0.84
N ASN A 108 18.00 -11.35 -0.28
CA ASN A 108 19.07 -11.16 -1.25
C ASN A 108 19.04 -9.74 -1.86
N LEU A 109 17.85 -9.21 -2.13
CA LEU A 109 17.70 -7.85 -2.64
C LEU A 109 18.15 -6.81 -1.59
N ILE A 110 17.77 -6.98 -0.34
CA ILE A 110 18.19 -6.10 0.77
C ILE A 110 19.72 -6.14 0.95
N ASN A 111 20.31 -7.33 0.91
CA ASN A 111 21.76 -7.51 1.04
C ASN A 111 22.55 -6.88 -0.11
N LYS A 112 21.99 -6.88 -1.34
CA LYS A 112 22.59 -6.19 -2.50
C LYS A 112 22.50 -4.66 -2.41
N HIS A 113 21.55 -4.14 -1.65
CA HIS A 113 21.28 -2.70 -1.54
C HIS A 113 21.20 -2.24 -0.07
N PRO A 114 22.24 -2.45 0.74
CA PRO A 114 22.22 -2.19 2.17
C PRO A 114 21.89 -0.73 2.46
N LYS A 115 20.87 -0.49 3.29
CA LYS A 115 20.39 0.85 3.69
C LYS A 115 19.96 1.76 2.52
N LYS A 116 19.64 1.21 1.34
CA LYS A 116 19.20 1.99 0.16
C LYS A 116 17.73 1.79 -0.20
N ILE A 117 17.08 0.73 0.31
CA ILE A 117 15.68 0.44 0.04
C ILE A 117 14.80 1.27 0.98
N SER A 118 13.94 2.10 0.40
CA SER A 118 12.95 2.93 1.11
C SER A 118 11.76 2.12 1.57
N CYS A 119 11.21 1.31 0.67
CA CYS A 119 10.01 0.55 0.92
C CYS A 119 9.97 -0.78 0.17
N VAL A 120 9.15 -1.68 0.71
CA VAL A 120 8.61 -2.85 0.03
C VAL A 120 7.16 -2.56 -0.29
N VAL A 121 6.75 -2.73 -1.54
CA VAL A 121 5.36 -2.58 -1.98
C VAL A 121 4.84 -3.87 -2.59
N MET A 122 3.69 -4.33 -2.10
CA MET A 122 3.05 -5.56 -2.57
C MET A 122 1.56 -5.56 -2.25
N GLU A 123 0.80 -6.35 -3.01
CA GLU A 123 -0.58 -6.70 -2.68
C GLU A 123 -0.60 -7.84 -1.65
N PRO A 124 -1.64 -7.97 -0.81
CA PRO A 124 -1.77 -9.10 0.11
C PRO A 124 -1.85 -10.44 -0.61
N ALA A 125 -2.59 -10.49 -1.70
CA ALA A 125 -2.74 -11.62 -2.61
C ALA A 125 -3.32 -11.14 -3.95
N THR A 126 -3.10 -11.92 -5.00
CA THR A 126 -3.72 -11.76 -6.31
C THR A 126 -4.31 -13.11 -6.73
N ASN A 127 -3.78 -13.71 -7.81
CA ASN A 127 -4.10 -15.09 -8.19
C ASN A 127 -3.34 -16.13 -7.34
N ILE A 128 -2.39 -15.67 -6.54
CA ILE A 128 -1.58 -16.48 -5.63
C ILE A 128 -1.77 -15.90 -4.23
N CYS A 129 -2.05 -16.77 -3.26
CA CYS A 129 -2.14 -16.40 -1.85
C CYS A 129 -0.78 -16.46 -1.15
N PRO A 130 -0.61 -15.74 -0.03
CA PRO A 130 0.60 -15.86 0.78
C PRO A 130 0.69 -17.28 1.37
N SER A 131 1.84 -17.93 1.18
CA SER A 131 2.08 -19.27 1.73
C SER A 131 1.99 -19.27 3.25
N ILE A 132 1.36 -20.33 3.77
CA ILE A 132 1.28 -20.66 5.19
C ILE A 132 2.05 -21.97 5.34
N ASN A 133 3.38 -21.92 5.47
CA ASN A 133 4.28 -23.05 5.31
C ASN A 133 4.37 -23.54 3.84
N SER A 134 5.55 -23.99 3.42
CA SER A 134 5.92 -24.28 2.03
C SER A 134 5.06 -25.30 1.25
N ASP A 135 4.04 -25.89 1.85
CA ASP A 135 3.35 -27.05 1.30
C ASP A 135 1.83 -26.91 1.06
N SER A 136 1.18 -25.78 1.37
CA SER A 136 -0.27 -25.67 1.20
C SER A 136 -0.68 -24.92 -0.07
N LYS A 137 -1.25 -25.67 -1.03
CA LYS A 137 -1.94 -25.12 -2.22
C LYS A 137 -3.34 -24.53 -1.88
N ASP A 138 -3.81 -24.64 -0.65
CA ASP A 138 -5.23 -24.50 -0.27
C ASP A 138 -5.64 -23.16 0.32
N CYS A 139 -4.75 -22.17 0.29
CA CYS A 139 -4.95 -20.93 1.03
C CYS A 139 -6.09 -20.03 0.47
N CYS A 140 -6.28 -19.95 -0.86
CA CYS A 140 -7.24 -19.04 -1.46
C CYS A 140 -8.70 -19.46 -1.25
N GLU A 141 -8.99 -20.76 -1.36
CA GLU A 141 -10.36 -21.27 -1.15
C GLU A 141 -10.80 -21.13 0.31
N GLN A 142 -9.89 -21.34 1.26
CA GLN A 142 -10.18 -21.19 2.68
C GLN A 142 -10.40 -19.73 3.11
N VAL A 143 -9.68 -18.76 2.52
CA VAL A 143 -9.85 -17.32 2.84
C VAL A 143 -11.16 -16.77 2.27
N ILE A 144 -11.52 -17.17 1.06
CA ILE A 144 -12.71 -16.67 0.36
C ILE A 144 -13.97 -17.42 0.80
N CYS A 145 -13.86 -18.73 1.05
CA CYS A 145 -15.00 -19.59 1.36
C CYS A 145 -15.31 -19.70 2.86
N ASN A 146 -14.31 -19.65 3.73
CA ASN A 146 -14.51 -19.61 5.16
C ASN A 146 -14.51 -18.15 5.64
N ARG A 147 -15.69 -17.58 5.78
CA ARG A 147 -15.94 -16.30 6.48
C ARG A 147 -15.60 -16.37 7.99
N SER A 148 -14.65 -17.24 8.36
CA SER A 148 -14.24 -17.40 9.75
C SER A 148 -13.35 -16.22 10.15
N SER A 149 -13.64 -15.63 11.28
CA SER A 149 -12.86 -14.59 11.97
C SER A 149 -11.47 -15.03 12.44
N GLN A 150 -10.94 -16.15 11.97
CA GLN A 150 -9.63 -16.65 12.35
C GLN A 150 -8.55 -15.97 11.53
N LYS A 151 -7.67 -15.25 12.23
CA LYS A 151 -6.44 -14.68 11.65
C LYS A 151 -5.50 -15.81 11.23
N PHE A 152 -4.97 -15.73 10.01
CA PHE A 152 -3.94 -16.66 9.53
C PHE A 152 -2.63 -16.42 10.27
N LYS A 153 -2.16 -17.41 11.01
CA LYS A 153 -0.88 -17.36 11.73
C LYS A 153 0.26 -17.85 10.82
N ASN A 154 1.45 -17.26 10.98
CA ASN A 154 2.69 -17.70 10.32
C ASN A 154 2.59 -17.73 8.78
N ASN A 155 2.24 -16.61 8.17
CA ASN A 155 2.19 -16.45 6.71
C ASN A 155 3.35 -15.62 6.17
N TYR A 156 3.56 -15.70 4.85
CA TYR A 156 4.61 -14.98 4.14
C TYR A 156 4.60 -13.45 4.37
N LEU A 157 3.42 -12.83 4.46
CA LEU A 157 3.31 -11.38 4.69
C LEU A 157 3.84 -10.98 6.07
N MET A 158 3.68 -11.84 7.08
CA MET A 158 4.27 -11.63 8.42
C MET A 158 5.80 -11.69 8.37
N GLU A 159 6.37 -12.58 7.56
CA GLU A 159 7.83 -12.66 7.38
C GLU A 159 8.36 -11.40 6.68
N VAL A 160 7.69 -10.93 5.63
CA VAL A 160 8.01 -9.67 4.94
C VAL A 160 7.94 -8.50 5.92
N SER A 161 6.87 -8.39 6.71
CA SER A 161 6.69 -7.32 7.71
C SER A 161 7.83 -7.31 8.74
N LYS A 162 8.19 -8.50 9.28
CA LYS A 162 9.32 -8.65 10.22
C LYS A 162 10.65 -8.22 9.59
N LEU A 163 10.88 -8.64 8.34
CA LEU A 163 12.10 -8.31 7.62
C LEU A 163 12.20 -6.79 7.34
N CYS A 164 11.11 -6.17 6.91
CA CYS A 164 11.03 -4.72 6.71
C CYS A 164 11.36 -3.97 8.01
N LYS A 165 10.71 -4.35 9.12
CA LYS A 165 10.96 -3.75 10.43
C LYS A 165 12.41 -3.88 10.88
N LYS A 166 13.03 -5.06 10.69
CA LYS A 166 14.45 -5.31 11.02
C LYS A 166 15.41 -4.36 10.30
N HIS A 167 15.11 -4.00 9.05
CA HIS A 167 15.98 -3.17 8.20
C HIS A 167 15.55 -1.69 8.10
N GLY A 168 14.51 -1.28 8.82
CA GLY A 168 13.96 0.07 8.75
C GLY A 168 13.47 0.42 7.35
N ILE A 169 12.78 -0.52 6.69
CA ILE A 169 12.17 -0.41 5.38
C ILE A 169 10.68 -0.25 5.59
N ILE A 170 10.04 0.70 4.91
CA ILE A 170 8.60 0.93 5.02
C ILE A 170 7.84 -0.18 4.28
N PHE A 171 6.96 -0.86 4.99
CA PHE A 171 6.08 -1.87 4.40
C PHE A 171 4.78 -1.23 3.91
N ILE A 172 4.61 -1.18 2.58
CA ILE A 172 3.42 -0.66 1.91
C ILE A 172 2.57 -1.84 1.43
N LEU A 173 1.34 -1.94 1.92
CA LEU A 173 0.38 -2.94 1.50
C LEU A 173 -0.65 -2.31 0.55
N ASP A 174 -0.66 -2.75 -0.70
CA ASP A 174 -1.65 -2.31 -1.67
C ASP A 174 -2.94 -3.14 -1.56
N GLU A 175 -3.94 -2.55 -0.95
CA GLU A 175 -5.27 -3.14 -0.74
C GLU A 175 -6.30 -2.65 -1.78
N MET A 176 -5.85 -2.20 -2.95
CA MET A 176 -6.75 -1.72 -4.00
C MET A 176 -7.78 -2.76 -4.42
N ILE A 177 -7.42 -4.05 -4.43
CA ILE A 177 -8.32 -5.16 -4.77
C ILE A 177 -8.97 -5.76 -3.54
N THR A 178 -8.22 -5.98 -2.49
CA THR A 178 -8.64 -6.76 -1.32
C THR A 178 -9.41 -5.94 -0.28
N GLY A 179 -9.08 -4.64 -0.17
CA GLY A 179 -9.70 -3.74 0.79
C GLY A 179 -11.20 -3.60 0.58
N PHE A 180 -11.98 -3.70 1.66
CA PHE A 180 -13.45 -3.65 1.68
C PHE A 180 -14.16 -4.75 0.86
N ARG A 181 -13.40 -5.70 0.29
CA ARG A 181 -13.94 -6.87 -0.40
C ARG A 181 -13.87 -8.13 0.45
N TRP A 182 -12.69 -8.37 1.04
CA TRP A 182 -12.47 -9.57 1.84
C TRP A 182 -12.89 -9.36 3.28
N HIS A 183 -12.60 -8.19 3.83
CA HIS A 183 -13.01 -7.78 5.16
C HIS A 183 -13.11 -6.25 5.23
N MET A 184 -13.95 -5.72 6.15
CA MET A 184 -14.06 -4.27 6.40
C MET A 184 -12.74 -3.64 6.85
N LYS A 185 -11.94 -4.40 7.59
CA LYS A 185 -10.60 -4.00 8.06
C LYS A 185 -9.48 -4.30 7.05
N GLY A 186 -9.81 -4.64 5.79
CA GLY A 186 -8.86 -5.07 4.76
C GLY A 186 -8.34 -6.50 4.94
N ALA A 187 -7.58 -6.99 3.94
CA ALA A 187 -6.92 -8.30 4.02
C ALA A 187 -5.84 -8.34 5.11
N GLN A 188 -5.24 -7.21 5.44
CA GLN A 188 -4.29 -7.08 6.55
C GLN A 188 -4.82 -7.66 7.86
N TYR A 189 -6.12 -7.48 8.15
CA TYR A 189 -6.75 -8.06 9.33
C TYR A 189 -6.75 -9.59 9.29
N LEU A 190 -7.10 -10.18 8.14
CA LEU A 190 -7.14 -11.63 7.95
C LEU A 190 -5.77 -12.27 8.10
N TYR A 191 -4.73 -11.63 7.56
CA TYR A 191 -3.36 -12.11 7.64
C TYR A 191 -2.62 -11.70 8.91
N GLY A 192 -3.26 -10.95 9.81
CA GLY A 192 -2.69 -10.56 11.09
C GLY A 192 -1.44 -9.69 10.96
N ILE A 193 -1.41 -8.81 9.98
CA ILE A 193 -0.30 -7.89 9.70
C ILE A 193 -0.73 -6.44 9.88
N GLU A 194 0.22 -5.61 10.27
CA GLU A 194 0.07 -4.16 10.38
C GLU A 194 1.12 -3.49 9.47
N PRO A 195 0.75 -3.10 8.24
CA PRO A 195 1.64 -2.37 7.36
C PRO A 195 1.93 -0.97 7.90
N ASP A 196 3.03 -0.37 7.47
CA ASP A 196 3.36 1.02 7.82
C ASP A 196 2.49 2.00 7.04
N LEU A 197 2.24 1.69 5.76
CA LEU A 197 1.31 2.38 4.87
C LEU A 197 0.44 1.36 4.14
N CYS A 198 -0.79 1.74 3.82
CA CYS A 198 -1.68 0.96 2.97
C CYS A 198 -2.43 1.86 2.00
N THR A 199 -2.89 1.29 0.89
CA THR A 199 -3.64 2.00 -0.13
C THR A 199 -4.96 1.30 -0.41
N PHE A 200 -6.05 2.08 -0.54
CA PHE A 200 -7.40 1.58 -0.80
C PHE A 200 -8.02 2.31 -1.98
N GLY A 201 -8.92 1.62 -2.69
CA GLY A 201 -9.68 2.17 -3.80
C GLY A 201 -10.72 1.15 -4.28
N LYS A 202 -11.05 1.16 -5.55
CA LYS A 202 -12.01 0.23 -6.17
C LYS A 202 -13.29 0.03 -5.34
N ALA A 203 -13.36 -1.03 -4.52
CA ALA A 203 -14.52 -1.35 -3.69
C ALA A 203 -14.88 -0.25 -2.68
N MET A 204 -13.89 0.51 -2.19
CA MET A 204 -14.10 1.63 -1.27
C MET A 204 -15.09 2.66 -1.85
N ALA A 205 -15.00 2.93 -3.14
CA ALA A 205 -15.85 3.91 -3.81
C ALA A 205 -16.91 3.28 -4.72
N ASN A 206 -16.88 1.95 -4.89
CA ASN A 206 -17.86 1.18 -5.66
C ASN A 206 -18.23 1.80 -7.02
N GLY A 207 -17.22 2.17 -7.81
CA GLY A 207 -17.35 2.75 -9.15
C GLY A 207 -17.09 4.25 -9.25
N PHE A 208 -17.00 4.97 -8.13
CA PHE A 208 -16.59 6.37 -8.14
C PHE A 208 -15.06 6.52 -8.08
N SER A 209 -14.58 7.68 -8.52
CA SER A 209 -13.16 8.02 -8.61
C SER A 209 -12.60 8.44 -7.24
N VAL A 210 -12.44 7.48 -6.33
CA VAL A 210 -11.88 7.69 -4.99
C VAL A 210 -10.89 6.58 -4.66
N ALA A 211 -9.75 6.95 -4.11
CA ALA A 211 -8.77 6.08 -3.51
C ALA A 211 -8.14 6.81 -2.31
N CYS A 212 -7.32 6.15 -1.51
CA CYS A 212 -6.55 6.81 -0.47
C CYS A 212 -5.24 6.10 -0.20
N VAL A 213 -4.27 6.87 0.33
CA VAL A 213 -3.14 6.39 1.09
C VAL A 213 -3.45 6.63 2.57
N ALA A 214 -3.14 5.65 3.40
CA ALA A 214 -3.40 5.69 4.83
C ALA A 214 -2.28 4.94 5.58
N GLY A 215 -2.11 5.21 6.86
CA GLY A 215 -1.13 4.51 7.67
C GLY A 215 -0.66 5.29 8.89
N LYS A 216 0.54 4.97 9.36
CA LYS A 216 1.12 5.47 10.60
C LYS A 216 1.33 6.99 10.56
N ARG A 217 0.95 7.65 11.64
CA ARG A 217 1.04 9.11 11.80
C ARG A 217 2.43 9.65 11.50
N ASP A 218 3.48 8.99 12.01
CA ASP A 218 4.86 9.48 11.86
C ASP A 218 5.32 9.57 10.40
N ILE A 219 4.79 8.73 9.54
CA ILE A 219 5.07 8.75 8.11
C ILE A 219 4.12 9.71 7.39
N MET A 220 2.82 9.60 7.67
CA MET A 220 1.78 10.37 6.99
C MET A 220 1.87 11.88 7.24
N LYS A 221 2.32 12.29 8.43
CA LYS A 221 2.50 13.73 8.77
C LYS A 221 3.46 14.48 7.85
N LEU A 222 4.41 13.77 7.20
CA LEU A 222 5.30 14.40 6.21
C LEU A 222 4.56 15.01 5.01
N GLY A 223 3.35 14.54 4.72
CA GLY A 223 2.45 15.12 3.72
C GLY A 223 1.38 16.04 4.30
N SER A 224 1.37 16.30 5.61
CA SER A 224 0.39 17.16 6.28
C SER A 224 0.64 18.65 6.00
N ILE A 225 -0.45 19.42 6.00
CA ILE A 225 -0.39 20.89 5.92
C ILE A 225 0.22 21.54 7.17
N GLU A 226 0.25 20.81 8.28
CA GLU A 226 0.85 21.28 9.54
C GLU A 226 2.38 21.22 9.52
N PHE A 227 2.96 20.43 8.63
CA PHE A 227 4.39 20.28 8.49
C PHE A 227 4.93 21.44 7.63
N LYS A 228 5.66 22.38 8.23
CA LYS A 228 6.06 23.65 7.59
C LYS A 228 7.48 23.65 7.02
N ASP A 229 8.25 22.60 7.21
CA ASP A 229 9.66 22.55 6.86
C ASP A 229 9.88 22.24 5.37
N GLU A 230 11.08 22.56 4.86
CA GLU A 230 11.52 22.24 3.52
C GLU A 230 11.50 20.72 3.23
N GLU A 231 11.51 19.89 4.27
CA GLU A 231 11.39 18.44 4.21
C GLU A 231 9.95 17.94 3.96
N ARG A 232 8.97 18.83 3.84
CA ARG A 232 7.59 18.46 3.59
C ARG A 232 7.42 17.80 2.23
N THR A 233 6.78 16.63 2.23
CA THR A 233 6.39 15.96 1.00
C THR A 233 5.04 16.49 0.50
N PHE A 234 5.00 16.95 -0.75
CA PHE A 234 3.75 17.33 -1.40
C PHE A 234 3.00 16.10 -1.89
N LEU A 235 1.78 15.89 -1.40
CA LEU A 235 0.88 14.80 -1.74
C LEU A 235 -0.39 15.30 -2.43
#